data_37ddf0b7b2fd32ad0488693b28e43001
#
_entry.id   37ddf0b7b2fd32ad0488693b28e43001
#
_cell.length_a   1.000
_cell.length_b   1.000
_cell.length_c   1.000
_cell.angle_alpha   90.00
_cell.angle_beta   90.00
_cell.angle_gamma   90.00
#
_symmetry.space_group_name_H-M   'P 1'
#
loop_
_entity.id
_entity.type
_entity.pdbx_description
1 polymer ?
#
loop_
_entity_poly.entity_id
_entity_poly.type
_entity_poly.pdbx_seq_one_letter_code
_entity_poly.pdbx_strand_id
1 'polypeptide(L)'
;MSDAVEVFLDAMPGETRGMVFRNGYPEHLLIQRDSDVPQHRLGARCVGRVIEVNAGLRGAFVDLGAGDPPGFLPLGRQVPVRTGDRIVVEITAEPRDGKGPALRLAGAGEGASGLLEPGPDVAARLAELAPGVEVQTGLAAIDAGREAVEAALGVTTVVPSVGLDLAVQRTRALVAVDVDHAPVGGRDDRKGRERANREALVQAARLIRLKRWGGLVAIDLIGTGLDGEAVLRTAKAAFGGDPAVVFGPLNKFGVLQLSLPWRWRPIESALGRTVETRALEALRALHRRLLEDTASPRLTLVCAPDEAAVAAPLVARLGPRAALRIEPGMAPGGCRIEED
;
A
#
# COMPACT_ATOMS: atom_id res chain seq x y z
N MET A 1 -14.09 -7.38 -23.87
CA MET A 1 -12.62 -7.34 -23.90
C MET A 1 -12.18 -7.89 -22.56
N SER A 2 -11.29 -8.92 -22.52
CA SER A 2 -10.72 -9.38 -21.27
C SER A 2 -9.86 -8.25 -20.70
N ASP A 3 -10.00 -7.96 -19.41
CA ASP A 3 -9.12 -7.01 -18.74
C ASP A 3 -7.67 -7.53 -18.82
N ALA A 4 -6.78 -6.75 -19.43
CA ALA A 4 -5.36 -7.06 -19.47
C ALA A 4 -4.79 -6.89 -18.06
N VAL A 5 -4.29 -7.99 -17.47
CA VAL A 5 -3.65 -8.00 -16.16
C VAL A 5 -2.16 -8.31 -16.34
N GLU A 6 -1.32 -7.47 -15.76
CA GLU A 6 0.13 -7.63 -15.75
C GLU A 6 0.62 -7.63 -14.31
N VAL A 7 1.58 -8.50 -14.02
CA VAL A 7 2.15 -8.69 -12.68
C VAL A 7 3.66 -8.51 -12.73
N PHE A 8 4.18 -7.70 -11.82
CA PHE A 8 5.60 -7.40 -11.74
C PHE A 8 6.14 -7.65 -10.34
N LEU A 9 7.35 -8.19 -10.27
CA LEU A 9 8.08 -8.42 -9.01
C LEU A 9 9.49 -7.85 -9.12
N ASP A 10 9.77 -6.77 -8.41
CA ASP A 10 11.08 -6.20 -8.23
C ASP A 10 11.64 -6.63 -6.86
N ALA A 11 12.44 -7.71 -6.89
CA ALA A 11 13.10 -8.25 -5.71
C ALA A 11 14.57 -7.83 -5.70
N MET A 12 14.89 -6.84 -4.90
CA MET A 12 16.28 -6.42 -4.69
C MET A 12 16.70 -6.60 -3.22
N PRO A 13 18.00 -6.62 -2.89
CA PRO A 13 18.44 -6.62 -1.50
C PRO A 13 17.84 -5.47 -0.70
N GLY A 14 17.25 -5.77 0.44
CA GLY A 14 16.64 -4.80 1.36
C GLY A 14 15.17 -4.49 1.13
N GLU A 15 14.64 -4.59 -0.10
CA GLU A 15 13.22 -4.33 -0.37
C GLU A 15 12.69 -5.13 -1.57
N THR A 16 11.53 -5.72 -1.41
CA THR A 16 10.77 -6.36 -2.49
C THR A 16 9.52 -5.54 -2.78
N ARG A 17 9.26 -5.22 -4.06
CA ARG A 17 8.04 -4.59 -4.55
C ARG A 17 7.28 -5.54 -5.47
N GLY A 18 5.98 -5.64 -5.26
CA GLY A 18 5.07 -6.33 -6.15
C GLY A 18 4.03 -5.38 -6.70
N MET A 19 3.75 -5.44 -7.99
CA MET A 19 2.77 -4.60 -8.64
C MET A 19 1.79 -5.44 -9.45
N VAL A 20 0.52 -5.04 -9.40
CA VAL A 20 -0.50 -5.53 -10.33
C VAL A 20 -1.02 -4.33 -11.11
N PHE A 21 -0.94 -4.44 -12.42
CA PHE A 21 -1.51 -3.48 -13.35
C PHE A 21 -2.76 -4.08 -14.00
N ARG A 22 -3.74 -3.23 -14.25
CA ARG A 22 -4.95 -3.59 -14.99
C ARG A 22 -5.20 -2.57 -16.08
N ASN A 23 -5.28 -3.04 -17.32
CA ASN A 23 -5.44 -2.18 -18.50
C ASN A 23 -4.39 -1.06 -18.60
N GLY A 24 -3.14 -1.37 -18.22
CA GLY A 24 -2.01 -0.43 -18.23
C GLY A 24 -1.96 0.54 -17.05
N TYR A 25 -2.85 0.43 -16.05
CA TYR A 25 -2.85 1.28 -14.86
C TYR A 25 -2.46 0.48 -13.59
N PRO A 26 -1.58 1.01 -12.71
CA PRO A 26 -1.25 0.36 -11.46
C PRO A 26 -2.47 0.31 -10.54
N GLU A 27 -2.81 -0.89 -10.07
CA GLU A 27 -3.95 -1.14 -9.18
C GLU A 27 -3.52 -1.55 -7.78
N HIS A 28 -2.42 -2.30 -7.67
CA HIS A 28 -1.84 -2.70 -6.40
C HIS A 28 -0.33 -2.45 -6.39
N LEU A 29 0.17 -1.96 -5.27
CA LEU A 29 1.58 -1.82 -4.96
C LEU A 29 1.85 -2.46 -3.60
N LEU A 30 2.63 -3.53 -3.59
CA LEU A 30 3.07 -4.23 -2.40
C LEU A 30 4.53 -3.87 -2.11
N ILE A 31 4.84 -3.51 -0.87
CA ILE A 31 6.20 -3.20 -0.43
C ILE A 31 6.48 -4.00 0.82
N GLN A 32 7.61 -4.69 0.82
CA GLN A 32 8.13 -5.44 1.97
C GLN A 32 9.63 -5.17 2.08
N ARG A 33 10.08 -4.77 3.27
CA ARG A 33 11.49 -4.52 3.58
C ARG A 33 12.07 -5.62 4.46
N ASP A 34 13.39 -5.80 4.39
CA ASP A 34 14.13 -6.69 5.29
C ASP A 34 14.02 -6.21 6.75
N SER A 35 13.80 -4.89 6.97
CA SER A 35 13.60 -4.27 8.28
C SER A 35 12.17 -4.38 8.84
N ASP A 36 11.21 -4.84 8.04
CA ASP A 36 9.81 -4.97 8.50
C ASP A 36 9.68 -6.05 9.59
N VAL A 37 8.93 -5.75 10.64
CA VAL A 37 8.65 -6.67 11.75
C VAL A 37 7.70 -7.77 11.28
N PRO A 38 8.12 -9.05 11.23
CA PRO A 38 7.30 -10.12 10.67
C PRO A 38 5.96 -10.34 11.41
N GLN A 39 5.95 -10.10 12.74
CA GLN A 39 4.74 -10.19 13.59
C GLN A 39 3.68 -9.14 13.26
N HIS A 40 4.03 -8.11 12.51
CA HIS A 40 3.12 -7.04 12.13
C HIS A 40 2.50 -7.22 10.73
N ARG A 41 2.96 -8.24 9.98
CA ARG A 41 2.49 -8.47 8.61
C ARG A 41 1.07 -9.03 8.59
N LEU A 42 0.24 -8.51 7.71
CA LEU A 42 -1.13 -8.99 7.49
C LEU A 42 -1.15 -10.51 7.25
N GLY A 43 -1.94 -11.23 8.03
CA GLY A 43 -2.07 -12.68 7.98
C GLY A 43 -1.04 -13.45 8.81
N ALA A 44 -0.07 -12.78 9.46
CA ALA A 44 0.83 -13.43 10.40
C ALA A 44 0.06 -13.97 11.62
N ARG A 45 0.49 -15.12 12.15
CA ARG A 45 -0.04 -15.70 13.39
C ARG A 45 1.02 -15.66 14.48
N CYS A 46 0.62 -15.20 15.67
CA CYS A 46 1.52 -15.00 16.79
C CYS A 46 0.94 -15.57 18.08
N VAL A 47 1.81 -16.04 18.97
CA VAL A 47 1.48 -16.09 20.40
C VAL A 47 1.58 -14.70 20.94
N GLY A 48 0.54 -14.21 21.59
CA GLY A 48 0.54 -12.92 22.27
C GLY A 48 0.16 -13.05 23.74
N ARG A 49 0.67 -12.10 24.54
CA ARG A 49 0.26 -11.95 25.95
C ARG A 49 -0.64 -10.74 26.09
N VAL A 50 -1.83 -10.94 26.66
CA VAL A 50 -2.74 -9.84 26.97
C VAL A 50 -2.14 -8.98 28.07
N ILE A 51 -1.83 -7.72 27.77
CA ILE A 51 -1.23 -6.77 28.70
C ILE A 51 -2.27 -5.88 29.38
N GLU A 52 -3.38 -5.59 28.67
CA GLU A 52 -4.48 -4.78 29.18
C GLU A 52 -5.79 -5.18 28.53
N VAL A 53 -6.86 -5.26 29.32
CA VAL A 53 -8.23 -5.34 28.82
C VAL A 53 -8.90 -3.99 29.04
N ASN A 54 -9.29 -3.32 27.95
CA ASN A 54 -9.89 -1.99 28.00
C ASN A 54 -11.38 -2.05 27.64
N ALA A 55 -12.23 -1.94 28.68
CA ALA A 55 -13.68 -2.02 28.50
C ALA A 55 -14.25 -0.84 27.68
N GLY A 56 -13.66 0.35 27.79
CA GLY A 56 -14.08 1.54 27.05
C GLY A 56 -13.87 1.40 25.55
N LEU A 57 -12.78 0.75 25.14
CA LEU A 57 -12.46 0.45 23.76
C LEU A 57 -13.08 -0.90 23.28
N ARG A 58 -13.70 -1.66 24.17
CA ARG A 58 -14.18 -3.01 23.91
C ARG A 58 -13.14 -3.90 23.26
N GLY A 59 -11.91 -3.88 23.82
CA GLY A 59 -10.79 -4.59 23.26
C GLY A 59 -9.70 -4.85 24.29
N ALA A 60 -8.68 -5.57 23.85
CA ALA A 60 -7.49 -5.84 24.64
C ALA A 60 -6.24 -5.44 23.86
N PHE A 61 -5.23 -4.96 24.60
CA PHE A 61 -3.90 -4.77 24.08
C PHE A 61 -3.09 -6.04 24.31
N VAL A 62 -2.36 -6.48 23.28
CA VAL A 62 -1.65 -7.76 23.25
C VAL A 62 -0.21 -7.50 22.84
N ASP A 63 0.73 -7.90 23.71
CA ASP A 63 2.15 -7.96 23.38
C ASP A 63 2.44 -9.15 22.48
N LEU A 64 3.02 -8.90 21.32
CA LEU A 64 3.38 -9.90 20.31
C LEU A 64 4.87 -10.28 20.35
N GLY A 65 5.64 -9.75 21.32
CA GLY A 65 7.10 -9.90 21.35
C GLY A 65 7.81 -9.11 20.25
N ALA A 66 7.17 -8.06 19.71
CA ALA A 66 7.65 -7.27 18.58
C ALA A 66 7.97 -5.81 18.98
N GLY A 67 7.89 -5.48 20.25
CA GLY A 67 8.01 -4.09 20.76
C GLY A 67 6.73 -3.28 20.60
N ASP A 68 6.83 -1.98 20.84
CA ASP A 68 5.72 -1.03 20.76
C ASP A 68 5.44 -0.61 19.30
N PRO A 69 4.17 -0.27 19.01
CA PRO A 69 2.97 -0.37 19.83
C PRO A 69 2.38 -1.79 19.86
N PRO A 70 1.72 -2.20 20.97
CA PRO A 70 1.09 -3.51 21.11
C PRO A 70 -0.09 -3.66 20.12
N GLY A 71 -0.39 -4.92 19.77
CA GLY A 71 -1.54 -5.23 18.93
C GLY A 71 -2.87 -4.96 19.66
N PHE A 72 -3.90 -4.60 18.91
CA PHE A 72 -5.27 -4.38 19.41
C PHE A 72 -6.20 -5.50 18.97
N LEU A 73 -6.75 -6.22 19.95
CA LEU A 73 -7.75 -7.29 19.77
C LEU A 73 -9.14 -6.75 20.11
N PRO A 74 -10.03 -6.52 19.13
CA PRO A 74 -11.43 -6.21 19.42
C PRO A 74 -12.10 -7.37 20.14
N LEU A 75 -12.80 -7.10 21.25
CA LEU A 75 -13.52 -8.10 22.02
C LEU A 75 -15.02 -8.01 21.73
N GLY A 76 -15.58 -9.07 21.15
CA GLY A 76 -17.02 -9.26 21.07
C GLY A 76 -17.61 -9.62 22.43
N ARG A 77 -18.97 -9.68 22.52
CA ARG A 77 -19.69 -9.95 23.78
C ARG A 77 -19.37 -11.31 24.43
N GLN A 78 -18.75 -12.25 23.70
CA GLN A 78 -18.60 -13.64 24.13
C GLN A 78 -17.15 -14.12 24.26
N VAL A 79 -16.16 -13.22 24.18
CA VAL A 79 -14.75 -13.62 24.27
C VAL A 79 -14.20 -13.26 25.64
N PRO A 80 -14.13 -14.22 26.60
CA PRO A 80 -13.54 -13.99 27.92
C PRO A 80 -12.00 -13.99 27.77
N VAL A 81 -11.40 -12.82 27.68
CA VAL A 81 -9.94 -12.65 27.70
C VAL A 81 -9.59 -11.83 28.93
N ARG A 82 -8.54 -12.23 29.65
CA ARG A 82 -8.06 -11.57 30.87
C ARG A 82 -6.63 -11.10 30.69
N THR A 83 -6.28 -10.05 31.39
CA THR A 83 -4.88 -9.61 31.51
C THR A 83 -4.00 -10.77 32.01
N GLY A 84 -2.90 -11.01 31.31
CA GLY A 84 -1.99 -12.12 31.56
C GLY A 84 -2.23 -13.34 30.71
N ASP A 85 -3.42 -13.49 30.08
CA ASP A 85 -3.72 -14.62 29.20
C ASP A 85 -2.75 -14.69 28.03
N ARG A 86 -2.41 -15.93 27.66
CA ARG A 86 -1.67 -16.23 26.41
C ARG A 86 -2.64 -16.74 25.38
N ILE A 87 -2.62 -16.10 24.23
CA ILE A 87 -3.55 -16.36 23.14
C ILE A 87 -2.82 -16.44 21.80
N VAL A 88 -3.36 -17.21 20.88
CA VAL A 88 -2.96 -17.16 19.47
C VAL A 88 -3.82 -16.12 18.77
N VAL A 89 -3.18 -15.21 18.08
CA VAL A 89 -3.84 -14.16 17.31
C VAL A 89 -3.35 -14.15 15.86
N GLU A 90 -4.20 -13.69 14.98
CA GLU A 90 -3.89 -13.41 13.58
C GLU A 90 -3.93 -11.90 13.33
N ILE A 91 -2.97 -11.39 12.58
CA ILE A 91 -2.91 -9.99 12.17
C ILE A 91 -3.94 -9.74 11.07
N THR A 92 -4.92 -8.89 11.33
CA THR A 92 -5.99 -8.53 10.38
C THR A 92 -5.78 -7.15 9.73
N ALA A 93 -4.93 -6.31 10.34
CA ALA A 93 -4.45 -5.07 9.76
C ALA A 93 -3.06 -4.73 10.30
N GLU A 94 -2.20 -4.23 9.42
CA GLU A 94 -0.84 -3.77 9.75
C GLU A 94 -0.85 -2.49 10.60
N PRO A 95 0.23 -2.20 11.34
CA PRO A 95 0.37 -0.96 12.11
C PRO A 95 0.26 0.28 11.22
N ARG A 96 -0.37 1.33 11.74
CA ARG A 96 -0.50 2.62 11.04
C ARG A 96 -0.77 3.77 12.01
N ASP A 97 -0.36 4.97 11.64
CA ASP A 97 -0.69 6.21 12.35
C ASP A 97 -0.41 6.12 13.87
N GLY A 98 0.69 5.47 14.26
CA GLY A 98 1.08 5.25 15.65
C GLY A 98 0.27 4.18 16.40
N LYS A 99 -0.63 3.47 15.73
CA LYS A 99 -1.40 2.35 16.28
C LYS A 99 -0.74 1.03 15.93
N GLY A 100 -0.76 0.07 16.87
CA GLY A 100 -0.33 -1.29 16.64
C GLY A 100 -1.23 -2.06 15.65
N PRO A 101 -0.85 -3.29 15.28
CA PRO A 101 -1.64 -4.11 14.39
C PRO A 101 -3.01 -4.45 14.99
N ALA A 102 -4.02 -4.56 14.12
CA ALA A 102 -5.31 -5.09 14.52
C ALA A 102 -5.27 -6.63 14.51
N LEU A 103 -5.92 -7.23 15.50
CA LEU A 103 -5.84 -8.65 15.75
C LEU A 103 -7.20 -9.32 15.68
N ARG A 104 -7.17 -10.62 15.38
CA ARG A 104 -8.28 -11.55 15.54
C ARG A 104 -7.83 -12.71 16.41
N LEU A 105 -8.65 -13.10 17.40
CA LEU A 105 -8.38 -14.27 18.22
C LEU A 105 -8.47 -15.54 17.36
N ALA A 106 -7.44 -16.37 17.44
CA ALA A 106 -7.35 -17.66 16.73
C ALA A 106 -7.36 -18.87 17.67
N GLY A 107 -7.15 -18.67 18.99
CA GLY A 107 -7.20 -19.75 19.97
C GLY A 107 -6.45 -19.42 21.26
N ALA A 108 -6.34 -20.44 22.13
CA ALA A 108 -5.46 -20.37 23.29
C ALA A 108 -3.99 -20.45 22.83
N GLY A 109 -3.09 -19.78 23.54
CA GLY A 109 -1.66 -19.75 23.26
C GLY A 109 -0.85 -20.29 24.41
N GLU A 110 0.32 -20.80 24.11
CA GLU A 110 1.30 -21.28 25.08
C GLU A 110 2.71 -20.73 24.76
N GLY A 111 3.59 -20.69 25.75
CA GLY A 111 4.98 -20.25 25.54
C GLY A 111 5.18 -18.74 25.55
N ALA A 112 6.27 -18.26 25.02
CA ALA A 112 6.61 -16.84 24.93
C ALA A 112 5.85 -16.12 23.81
N SER A 113 5.63 -14.80 23.95
CA SER A 113 5.12 -13.99 22.84
C SER A 113 6.08 -14.07 21.64
N GLY A 114 5.55 -14.23 20.44
CA GLY A 114 6.36 -14.31 19.22
C GLY A 114 5.62 -14.84 18.03
N LEU A 115 6.31 -14.84 16.88
CA LEU A 115 5.79 -15.31 15.60
C LEU A 115 5.63 -16.83 15.60
N LEU A 116 4.45 -17.32 15.18
CA LEU A 116 4.18 -18.73 14.90
C LEU A 116 4.27 -19.03 13.41
N GLU A 117 3.56 -18.23 12.62
CA GLU A 117 3.49 -18.38 11.17
C GLU A 117 3.63 -16.99 10.52
N PRO A 118 4.57 -16.80 9.60
CA PRO A 118 4.68 -15.53 8.88
C PRO A 118 3.45 -15.31 8.00
N GLY A 119 3.02 -14.06 7.89
CA GLY A 119 2.03 -13.68 6.86
C GLY A 119 2.60 -13.87 5.45
N PRO A 120 1.74 -13.98 4.43
CA PRO A 120 2.15 -14.11 3.04
C PRO A 120 3.16 -13.01 2.64
N ASP A 121 4.22 -13.40 1.93
CA ASP A 121 5.16 -12.46 1.34
C ASP A 121 4.60 -11.78 0.08
N VAL A 122 5.39 -10.92 -0.56
CA VAL A 122 4.97 -10.18 -1.76
C VAL A 122 4.59 -11.13 -2.89
N ALA A 123 5.36 -12.21 -3.11
CA ALA A 123 5.10 -13.15 -4.21
C ALA A 123 3.80 -13.94 -3.99
N ALA A 124 3.57 -14.42 -2.76
CA ALA A 124 2.32 -15.09 -2.39
C ALA A 124 1.11 -14.15 -2.54
N ARG A 125 1.24 -12.89 -2.14
CA ARG A 125 0.17 -11.89 -2.33
C ARG A 125 -0.10 -11.56 -3.79
N LEU A 126 0.91 -11.51 -4.65
CA LEU A 126 0.72 -11.33 -6.09
C LEU A 126 -0.07 -12.51 -6.68
N ALA A 127 0.25 -13.74 -6.28
CA ALA A 127 -0.48 -14.93 -6.71
C ALA A 127 -1.95 -14.94 -6.25
N GLU A 128 -2.26 -14.38 -5.07
CA GLU A 128 -3.63 -14.18 -4.60
C GLU A 128 -4.39 -13.11 -5.40
N LEU A 129 -3.72 -11.98 -5.75
CA LEU A 129 -4.33 -10.85 -6.44
C LEU A 129 -4.55 -11.09 -7.93
N ALA A 130 -3.67 -11.88 -8.56
CA ALA A 130 -3.70 -12.18 -9.99
C ALA A 130 -3.33 -13.66 -10.25
N PRO A 131 -4.21 -14.61 -9.88
CA PRO A 131 -3.91 -16.03 -9.99
C PRO A 131 -3.68 -16.44 -11.45
N GLY A 132 -2.59 -17.17 -11.69
CA GLY A 132 -2.25 -17.71 -13.01
C GLY A 132 -1.65 -16.71 -14.01
N VAL A 133 -1.42 -15.46 -13.60
CA VAL A 133 -0.73 -14.47 -14.43
C VAL A 133 0.78 -14.61 -14.26
N GLU A 134 1.51 -14.60 -15.37
CA GLU A 134 2.98 -14.63 -15.38
C GLU A 134 3.58 -13.40 -14.71
N VAL A 135 4.60 -13.60 -13.87
CA VAL A 135 5.27 -12.54 -13.13
C VAL A 135 6.48 -12.04 -13.91
N GLN A 136 6.47 -10.78 -14.31
CA GLN A 136 7.57 -10.11 -14.96
C GLN A 136 8.58 -9.59 -13.91
N THR A 137 9.88 -9.65 -14.24
CA THR A 137 10.98 -9.23 -13.37
C THR A 137 11.98 -8.34 -14.11
N GLY A 138 13.07 -7.94 -13.45
CA GLY A 138 14.15 -7.16 -14.06
C GLY A 138 13.75 -5.72 -14.36
N LEU A 139 14.21 -5.16 -15.48
CA LEU A 139 13.99 -3.75 -15.82
C LEU A 139 12.51 -3.39 -15.89
N ALA A 140 11.69 -4.26 -16.46
CA ALA A 140 10.24 -4.03 -16.56
C ALA A 140 9.60 -3.87 -15.17
N ALA A 141 10.01 -4.70 -14.19
CA ALA A 141 9.48 -4.62 -12.83
C ALA A 141 9.97 -3.35 -12.09
N ILE A 142 11.22 -2.92 -12.32
CA ILE A 142 11.74 -1.68 -11.73
C ILE A 142 10.98 -0.47 -12.29
N ASP A 143 10.71 -0.43 -13.60
CA ASP A 143 9.97 0.66 -14.23
C ASP A 143 8.51 0.68 -13.78
N ALA A 144 7.84 -0.47 -13.74
CA ALA A 144 6.49 -0.61 -13.20
C ALA A 144 6.41 -0.18 -11.73
N GLY A 145 7.43 -0.52 -10.92
CA GLY A 145 7.53 -0.09 -9.53
C GLY A 145 7.63 1.41 -9.36
N ARG A 146 8.40 2.09 -10.23
CA ARG A 146 8.51 3.56 -10.24
C ARG A 146 7.18 4.21 -10.59
N GLU A 147 6.52 3.75 -11.66
CA GLU A 147 5.21 4.25 -12.08
C GLU A 147 4.14 4.06 -10.99
N ALA A 148 4.10 2.88 -10.36
CA ALA A 148 3.15 2.58 -9.29
C ALA A 148 3.38 3.47 -8.05
N VAL A 149 4.63 3.75 -7.68
CA VAL A 149 4.99 4.67 -6.59
C VAL A 149 4.57 6.10 -6.92
N GLU A 150 4.85 6.58 -8.13
CA GLU A 150 4.45 7.92 -8.58
C GLU A 150 2.93 8.08 -8.53
N ALA A 151 2.19 7.13 -9.08
CA ALA A 151 0.72 7.12 -9.03
C ALA A 151 0.18 7.01 -7.59
N ALA A 152 0.83 6.22 -6.72
CA ALA A 152 0.42 6.08 -5.33
C ALA A 152 0.65 7.35 -4.49
N LEU A 153 1.69 8.11 -4.78
CA LEU A 153 2.01 9.37 -4.09
C LEU A 153 1.31 10.58 -4.71
N GLY A 154 0.89 10.49 -5.97
CA GLY A 154 0.15 11.54 -6.68
C GLY A 154 -1.21 11.83 -6.03
N VAL A 155 -1.64 13.09 -6.07
CA VAL A 155 -2.94 13.53 -5.53
C VAL A 155 -4.01 13.54 -6.61
N THR A 156 -3.66 13.94 -7.83
CA THR A 156 -4.58 14.13 -8.94
C THR A 156 -4.39 13.08 -10.03
N THR A 157 -5.46 12.79 -10.75
CA THR A 157 -5.47 11.92 -11.93
C THR A 157 -6.44 12.48 -12.96
N VAL A 158 -5.98 12.61 -14.20
CA VAL A 158 -6.80 13.08 -15.31
C VAL A 158 -7.12 11.93 -16.25
N VAL A 159 -8.39 11.83 -16.67
CA VAL A 159 -8.83 10.89 -17.72
C VAL A 159 -9.43 11.69 -18.88
N PRO A 160 -8.61 12.08 -19.86
CA PRO A 160 -9.02 13.02 -20.93
C PRO A 160 -10.18 12.50 -21.79
N SER A 161 -10.29 11.20 -21.97
CA SER A 161 -11.33 10.57 -22.80
C SER A 161 -12.76 10.83 -22.33
N VAL A 162 -12.93 11.11 -21.05
CA VAL A 162 -14.21 11.46 -20.43
C VAL A 162 -14.19 12.84 -19.76
N GLY A 163 -13.12 13.62 -19.92
CA GLY A 163 -12.95 14.95 -19.35
C GLY A 163 -12.90 14.96 -17.82
N LEU A 164 -12.46 13.86 -17.20
CA LEU A 164 -12.39 13.71 -15.74
C LEU A 164 -11.07 14.29 -15.22
N ASP A 165 -11.16 15.14 -14.20
CA ASP A 165 -10.07 15.47 -13.27
C ASP A 165 -10.48 15.02 -11.86
N LEU A 166 -9.65 14.21 -11.23
CA LEU A 166 -9.95 13.55 -9.97
C LEU A 166 -8.86 13.85 -8.96
N ALA A 167 -9.21 14.42 -7.80
CA ALA A 167 -8.32 14.53 -6.66
C ALA A 167 -8.70 13.54 -5.57
N VAL A 168 -7.70 12.76 -5.07
CA VAL A 168 -7.90 11.77 -4.01
C VAL A 168 -6.92 12.06 -2.88
N GLN A 169 -7.43 12.51 -1.73
CA GLN A 169 -6.64 12.99 -0.62
C GLN A 169 -7.05 12.31 0.70
N ARG A 170 -6.08 11.92 1.50
CA ARG A 170 -6.32 11.43 2.87
C ARG A 170 -6.14 12.56 3.86
N THR A 171 -7.17 12.82 4.63
CA THR A 171 -7.10 13.65 5.83
C THR A 171 -6.96 12.77 7.07
N ARG A 172 -6.84 13.38 8.25
CA ARG A 172 -6.86 12.63 9.52
C ARG A 172 -8.17 11.89 9.77
N ALA A 173 -9.28 12.39 9.24
CA ALA A 173 -10.63 11.89 9.53
C ALA A 173 -11.17 10.94 8.43
N LEU A 174 -10.89 11.25 7.17
CA LEU A 174 -11.47 10.51 6.04
C LEU A 174 -10.60 10.68 4.78
N VAL A 175 -10.90 9.86 3.78
CA VAL A 175 -10.43 10.05 2.40
C VAL A 175 -11.46 10.90 1.68
N ALA A 176 -11.04 12.06 1.19
CA ALA A 176 -11.84 12.94 0.35
C ALA A 176 -11.51 12.68 -1.12
N VAL A 177 -12.53 12.57 -1.93
CA VAL A 177 -12.44 12.46 -3.38
C VAL A 177 -13.24 13.59 -3.99
N ASP A 178 -12.56 14.44 -4.75
CA ASP A 178 -13.13 15.54 -5.49
C ASP A 178 -13.13 15.22 -6.98
N VAL A 179 -14.29 15.42 -7.61
CA VAL A 179 -14.52 15.03 -9.01
C VAL A 179 -14.84 16.27 -9.82
N ASP A 180 -13.91 16.67 -10.69
CA ASP A 180 -14.09 17.74 -11.64
C ASP A 180 -14.27 17.20 -13.07
N HIS A 181 -14.99 17.94 -13.90
CA HIS A 181 -15.27 17.59 -15.28
C HIS A 181 -15.09 18.75 -16.23
N ALA A 182 -14.20 18.56 -17.18
CA ALA A 182 -14.07 19.44 -18.34
C ALA A 182 -14.85 18.84 -19.54
N PRO A 183 -15.86 19.53 -20.10
CA PRO A 183 -16.69 18.97 -21.15
C PRO A 183 -15.86 18.57 -22.39
N VAL A 184 -15.97 17.31 -22.81
CA VAL A 184 -15.33 16.84 -24.04
C VAL A 184 -16.15 17.27 -25.25
N GLY A 185 -15.50 17.97 -26.21
CA GLY A 185 -16.18 18.49 -27.38
C GLY A 185 -17.05 19.72 -27.15
N GLY A 186 -16.86 20.44 -26.02
CA GLY A 186 -17.46 21.74 -25.72
C GLY A 186 -18.93 21.72 -25.31
N ARG A 187 -19.51 20.56 -25.06
CA ARG A 187 -20.89 20.41 -24.53
C ARG A 187 -20.87 19.80 -23.13
N ASP A 188 -21.32 20.57 -22.14
CA ASP A 188 -21.63 20.04 -20.83
C ASP A 188 -23.06 19.48 -20.82
N ASP A 189 -23.19 18.19 -21.03
CA ASP A 189 -24.47 17.51 -20.98
C ASP A 189 -24.55 16.50 -19.83
N ARG A 190 -25.78 16.12 -19.47
CA ARG A 190 -26.05 15.18 -18.39
C ARG A 190 -25.34 13.84 -18.60
N LYS A 191 -25.31 13.34 -19.83
CA LYS A 191 -24.69 12.02 -20.15
C LYS A 191 -23.17 12.09 -20.03
N GLY A 192 -22.54 13.21 -20.34
CA GLY A 192 -21.11 13.45 -20.12
C GLY A 192 -20.75 13.39 -18.64
N ARG A 193 -21.51 14.11 -17.79
CA ARG A 193 -21.32 14.07 -16.33
C ARG A 193 -21.57 12.69 -15.73
N GLU A 194 -22.60 11.96 -16.20
CA GLU A 194 -22.87 10.58 -15.74
C GLU A 194 -21.72 9.61 -16.12
N ARG A 195 -21.10 9.79 -17.28
CA ARG A 195 -19.91 9.02 -17.68
C ARG A 195 -18.69 9.38 -16.83
N ALA A 196 -18.45 10.68 -16.61
CA ALA A 196 -17.37 11.16 -15.76
C ALA A 196 -17.51 10.63 -14.32
N ASN A 197 -18.70 10.72 -13.73
CA ASN A 197 -18.97 10.17 -12.39
C ASN A 197 -18.75 8.64 -12.31
N ARG A 198 -19.13 7.89 -13.35
CA ARG A 198 -18.89 6.44 -13.39
C ARG A 198 -17.39 6.14 -13.41
N GLU A 199 -16.66 6.84 -14.26
CA GLU A 199 -15.21 6.69 -14.35
C GLU A 199 -14.53 7.15 -13.05
N ALA A 200 -14.99 8.24 -12.44
CA ALA A 200 -14.48 8.74 -11.16
C ALA A 200 -14.60 7.69 -10.05
N LEU A 201 -15.71 6.97 -9.96
CA LEU A 201 -15.88 5.89 -8.97
C LEU A 201 -14.90 4.73 -9.21
N VAL A 202 -14.62 4.37 -10.47
CA VAL A 202 -13.66 3.33 -10.83
C VAL A 202 -12.25 3.78 -10.48
N GLN A 203 -11.85 5.00 -10.86
CA GLN A 203 -10.52 5.54 -10.60
C GLN A 203 -10.29 5.81 -9.11
N ALA A 204 -11.29 6.31 -8.38
CA ALA A 204 -11.21 6.48 -6.93
C ALA A 204 -10.96 5.14 -6.22
N ALA A 205 -11.70 4.09 -6.60
CA ALA A 205 -11.52 2.75 -6.05
C ALA A 205 -10.11 2.21 -6.33
N ARG A 206 -9.63 2.35 -7.57
CA ARG A 206 -8.29 1.95 -7.98
C ARG A 206 -7.20 2.69 -7.18
N LEU A 207 -7.28 4.02 -7.11
CA LEU A 207 -6.29 4.84 -6.42
C LEU A 207 -6.27 4.58 -4.91
N ILE A 208 -7.43 4.41 -4.29
CA ILE A 208 -7.52 4.10 -2.85
C ILE A 208 -6.91 2.73 -2.55
N ARG A 209 -7.13 1.71 -3.42
CA ARG A 209 -6.45 0.41 -3.31
C ARG A 209 -4.94 0.54 -3.49
N LEU A 210 -4.50 1.25 -4.52
CA LEU A 210 -3.08 1.49 -4.80
C LEU A 210 -2.38 2.16 -3.63
N LYS A 211 -3.02 3.18 -3.01
CA LYS A 211 -2.51 3.92 -1.84
C LYS A 211 -2.64 3.12 -0.53
N ARG A 212 -3.38 1.99 -0.55
CA ARG A 212 -3.69 1.14 0.62
C ARG A 212 -4.43 1.91 1.71
N TRP A 213 -5.36 2.76 1.34
CA TRP A 213 -6.16 3.52 2.28
C TRP A 213 -7.44 2.78 2.65
N GLY A 214 -7.88 2.99 3.89
CA GLY A 214 -9.14 2.52 4.46
C GLY A 214 -9.79 3.60 5.31
N GLY A 215 -10.84 3.22 6.02
CA GLY A 215 -11.64 4.14 6.83
C GLY A 215 -12.78 4.77 6.05
N LEU A 216 -13.27 5.91 6.53
CA LEU A 216 -14.36 6.63 5.88
C LEU A 216 -13.86 7.29 4.59
N VAL A 217 -14.64 7.15 3.52
CA VAL A 217 -14.42 7.79 2.21
C VAL A 217 -15.63 8.63 1.88
N ALA A 218 -15.43 9.87 1.42
CA ALA A 218 -16.45 10.76 0.89
C ALA A 218 -16.07 11.13 -0.54
N ILE A 219 -16.98 10.87 -1.48
CA ILE A 219 -16.79 11.16 -2.91
C ILE A 219 -17.80 12.21 -3.31
N ASP A 220 -17.34 13.39 -3.72
CA ASP A 220 -18.16 14.50 -4.21
C ASP A 220 -18.36 14.33 -5.71
N LEU A 221 -19.57 13.94 -6.13
CA LEU A 221 -19.91 13.65 -7.50
C LEU A 221 -20.45 14.89 -8.22
N ILE A 222 -20.20 14.97 -9.53
CA ILE A 222 -20.59 16.12 -10.34
C ILE A 222 -22.09 16.15 -10.61
N GLY A 223 -22.73 17.29 -10.36
CA GLY A 223 -24.09 17.60 -10.77
C GLY A 223 -25.14 17.30 -9.72
N THR A 224 -26.37 17.67 -10.05
CA THR A 224 -27.57 17.51 -9.20
C THR A 224 -28.55 16.50 -9.81
N GLY A 225 -29.42 15.93 -8.97
CA GLY A 225 -30.43 14.98 -9.44
C GLY A 225 -29.86 13.66 -9.98
N LEU A 226 -28.75 13.22 -9.39
CA LEU A 226 -28.09 11.96 -9.75
C LEU A 226 -29.01 10.78 -9.41
N ASP A 227 -28.96 9.73 -10.26
CA ASP A 227 -29.59 8.44 -9.97
C ASP A 227 -28.78 7.71 -8.88
N GLY A 228 -29.20 7.80 -7.63
CA GLY A 228 -28.51 7.20 -6.49
C GLY A 228 -28.37 5.69 -6.57
N GLU A 229 -29.31 4.97 -7.21
CA GLU A 229 -29.21 3.53 -7.39
C GLU A 229 -28.14 3.17 -8.44
N ALA A 230 -28.06 3.92 -9.53
CA ALA A 230 -27.02 3.73 -10.54
C ALA A 230 -25.63 4.04 -9.99
N VAL A 231 -25.50 5.13 -9.22
CA VAL A 231 -24.26 5.48 -8.50
C VAL A 231 -23.83 4.35 -7.55
N LEU A 232 -24.76 3.84 -6.73
CA LEU A 232 -24.49 2.77 -5.79
C LEU A 232 -24.10 1.45 -6.48
N ARG A 233 -24.75 1.10 -7.59
CA ARG A 233 -24.39 -0.09 -8.38
C ARG A 233 -22.96 0.03 -8.91
N THR A 234 -22.58 1.18 -9.45
CA THR A 234 -21.22 1.44 -9.93
C THR A 234 -20.20 1.39 -8.80
N ALA A 235 -20.48 2.05 -7.68
CA ALA A 235 -19.61 2.04 -6.52
C ALA A 235 -19.40 0.62 -5.96
N LYS A 236 -20.47 -0.18 -5.85
CA LYS A 236 -20.37 -1.58 -5.42
C LYS A 236 -19.55 -2.42 -6.39
N ALA A 237 -19.65 -2.20 -7.68
CA ALA A 237 -18.82 -2.89 -8.66
C ALA A 237 -17.34 -2.48 -8.54
N ALA A 238 -17.05 -1.20 -8.30
CA ALA A 238 -15.68 -0.67 -8.22
C ALA A 238 -14.96 -1.00 -6.89
N PHE A 239 -15.67 -0.96 -5.76
CA PHE A 239 -15.12 -1.16 -4.40
C PHE A 239 -15.47 -2.52 -3.80
N GLY A 240 -16.39 -3.27 -4.38
CA GLY A 240 -17.14 -4.35 -3.74
C GLY A 240 -16.45 -5.71 -3.66
N GLY A 241 -15.15 -5.81 -3.91
CA GLY A 241 -14.41 -7.08 -3.78
C GLY A 241 -14.26 -7.58 -2.33
N ASP A 242 -14.43 -6.71 -1.33
CA ASP A 242 -14.33 -7.05 0.09
C ASP A 242 -15.72 -6.93 0.76
N PRO A 243 -16.25 -8.00 1.37
CA PRO A 243 -17.57 -7.96 2.04
C PRO A 243 -17.61 -7.03 3.25
N ALA A 244 -16.47 -6.59 3.77
CA ALA A 244 -16.39 -5.64 4.88
C ALA A 244 -16.59 -4.17 4.44
N VAL A 245 -16.71 -3.91 3.13
CA VAL A 245 -17.03 -2.56 2.63
C VAL A 245 -18.49 -2.21 2.91
N VAL A 246 -18.70 -1.09 3.60
CA VAL A 246 -20.03 -0.59 3.93
C VAL A 246 -20.34 0.65 3.09
N PHE A 247 -21.46 0.63 2.38
CA PHE A 247 -21.91 1.74 1.54
C PHE A 247 -23.04 2.50 2.22
N GLY A 248 -22.92 3.83 2.28
CA GLY A 248 -24.02 4.73 2.59
C GLY A 248 -24.85 5.06 1.34
N PRO A 249 -26.05 5.63 1.51
CA PRO A 249 -26.82 6.17 0.39
C PRO A 249 -26.14 7.42 -0.18
N LEU A 250 -26.37 7.71 -1.47
CA LEU A 250 -26.06 9.02 -2.02
C LEU A 250 -26.88 10.08 -1.30
N ASN A 251 -26.23 11.10 -0.74
CA ASN A 251 -26.93 12.14 -0.03
C ASN A 251 -27.47 13.24 -0.97
N LYS A 252 -28.28 14.15 -0.44
CA LYS A 252 -28.90 15.24 -1.21
C LYS A 252 -27.89 16.28 -1.76
N PHE A 253 -26.66 16.24 -1.30
CA PHE A 253 -25.58 17.15 -1.77
C PHE A 253 -24.74 16.52 -2.89
N GLY A 254 -25.03 15.29 -3.34
CA GLY A 254 -24.26 14.59 -4.36
C GLY A 254 -23.06 13.80 -3.81
N VAL A 255 -22.91 13.75 -2.48
CA VAL A 255 -21.78 13.03 -1.86
C VAL A 255 -22.16 11.60 -1.57
N LEU A 256 -21.36 10.68 -2.11
CA LEU A 256 -21.40 9.25 -1.76
C LEU A 256 -20.42 8.99 -0.60
N GLN A 257 -20.90 8.27 0.41
CA GLN A 257 -20.09 7.88 1.56
C GLN A 257 -19.95 6.35 1.62
N LEU A 258 -18.76 5.88 1.94
CA LEU A 258 -18.49 4.46 2.19
C LEU A 258 -17.40 4.29 3.24
N SER A 259 -17.34 3.10 3.86
CA SER A 259 -16.30 2.74 4.81
C SER A 259 -15.55 1.53 4.28
N LEU A 260 -14.22 1.64 4.22
CA LEU A 260 -13.32 0.60 3.78
C LEU A 260 -12.56 0.01 4.98
N PRO A 261 -12.36 -1.30 5.05
CA PRO A 261 -11.52 -1.89 6.08
C PRO A 261 -10.07 -1.48 5.89
N TRP A 262 -9.39 -1.17 7.00
CA TRP A 262 -7.94 -1.09 7.01
C TRP A 262 -7.36 -2.50 6.97
N ARG A 263 -6.33 -2.71 6.12
CA ARG A 263 -5.62 -3.98 6.05
C ARG A 263 -4.11 -3.78 6.04
N TRP A 264 -3.60 -2.95 5.18
CA TRP A 264 -2.17 -2.70 5.02
C TRP A 264 -1.76 -1.33 5.53
N ARG A 265 -0.47 -1.18 5.79
CA ARG A 265 0.15 0.11 6.03
C ARG A 265 0.02 0.98 4.77
N PRO A 266 -0.43 2.23 4.86
CA PRO A 266 -0.47 3.17 3.73
C PRO A 266 0.87 3.29 3.01
N ILE A 267 0.86 3.46 1.69
CA ILE A 267 2.09 3.53 0.88
C ILE A 267 2.97 4.72 1.32
N GLU A 268 2.38 5.88 1.57
CA GLU A 268 3.12 7.05 2.06
C GLU A 268 3.80 6.79 3.41
N SER A 269 3.23 5.94 4.24
CA SER A 269 3.84 5.53 5.53
C SER A 269 4.90 4.45 5.33
N ALA A 270 4.73 3.55 4.35
CA ALA A 270 5.69 2.50 4.03
C ALA A 270 6.97 3.08 3.41
N LEU A 271 6.81 4.04 2.51
CA LEU A 271 7.93 4.73 1.91
C LEU A 271 8.55 5.75 2.87
N GLY A 272 7.75 6.70 3.40
CA GLY A 272 8.26 7.78 4.22
C GLY A 272 9.36 8.60 3.54
N ARG A 273 9.98 9.51 4.29
CA ARG A 273 11.19 10.24 3.87
C ARG A 273 12.38 9.86 4.76
N THR A 274 12.52 8.58 5.05
CA THR A 274 13.56 8.07 5.94
C THR A 274 14.89 7.91 5.21
N VAL A 275 15.99 7.84 5.96
CA VAL A 275 17.32 7.49 5.44
C VAL A 275 17.25 6.14 4.71
N GLU A 276 16.56 5.16 5.30
CA GLU A 276 16.37 3.84 4.68
C GLU A 276 15.70 3.93 3.30
N THR A 277 14.62 4.70 3.17
CA THR A 277 13.93 4.88 1.88
C THR A 277 14.87 5.47 0.83
N ARG A 278 15.62 6.52 1.17
CA ARG A 278 16.57 7.15 0.26
C ARG A 278 17.70 6.19 -0.15
N ALA A 279 18.22 5.43 0.81
CA ALA A 279 19.26 4.43 0.53
C ALA A 279 18.76 3.32 -0.39
N LEU A 280 17.53 2.82 -0.17
CA LEU A 280 16.91 1.79 -1.01
C LEU A 280 16.58 2.30 -2.41
N GLU A 281 16.18 3.56 -2.57
CA GLU A 281 15.98 4.17 -3.90
C GLU A 281 17.33 4.33 -4.65
N ALA A 282 18.38 4.77 -3.96
CA ALA A 282 19.72 4.84 -4.54
C ALA A 282 20.24 3.45 -4.97
N LEU A 283 20.01 2.45 -4.12
CA LEU A 283 20.35 1.06 -4.42
C LEU A 283 19.57 0.51 -5.63
N ARG A 284 18.28 0.86 -5.75
CA ARG A 284 17.45 0.49 -6.89
C ARG A 284 17.94 1.14 -8.19
N ALA A 285 18.38 2.39 -8.13
CA ALA A 285 19.00 3.06 -9.26
C ALA A 285 20.29 2.35 -9.70
N LEU A 286 21.15 1.93 -8.76
CA LEU A 286 22.32 1.12 -9.05
C LEU A 286 21.93 -0.23 -9.65
N HIS A 287 20.96 -0.95 -9.07
CA HIS A 287 20.49 -2.23 -9.58
C HIS A 287 19.97 -2.10 -11.03
N ARG A 288 19.16 -1.07 -11.28
CA ARG A 288 18.69 -0.76 -12.64
C ARG A 288 19.87 -0.57 -13.61
N ARG A 289 20.85 0.24 -13.22
CA ARG A 289 22.02 0.51 -14.07
C ARG A 289 22.84 -0.75 -14.32
N LEU A 290 23.00 -1.64 -13.33
CA LEU A 290 23.67 -2.94 -13.49
C LEU A 290 22.97 -3.87 -14.49
N LEU A 291 21.64 -3.78 -14.60
CA LEU A 291 20.86 -4.56 -15.57
C LEU A 291 20.91 -3.96 -16.97
N GLU A 292 20.98 -2.63 -17.10
CA GLU A 292 21.10 -1.92 -18.38
C GLU A 292 22.51 -2.02 -18.97
N ASP A 293 23.51 -1.80 -18.14
CA ASP A 293 24.91 -1.81 -18.54
C ASP A 293 25.56 -3.16 -18.21
N THR A 294 25.80 -3.94 -19.24
CA THR A 294 26.50 -5.24 -19.12
C THR A 294 27.99 -5.15 -19.45
N ALA A 295 28.46 -3.98 -19.90
CA ALA A 295 29.84 -3.80 -20.40
C ALA A 295 30.81 -3.26 -19.34
N SER A 296 30.35 -2.33 -18.50
CA SER A 296 31.22 -1.72 -17.47
C SER A 296 31.65 -2.75 -16.43
N PRO A 297 32.94 -2.86 -16.11
CA PRO A 297 33.45 -3.83 -15.15
C PRO A 297 32.96 -3.57 -13.73
N ARG A 298 32.68 -2.30 -13.40
CA ARG A 298 32.20 -1.87 -12.09
C ARG A 298 31.29 -0.65 -12.21
N LEU A 299 30.25 -0.62 -11.40
CA LEU A 299 29.35 0.53 -11.20
C LEU A 299 29.38 0.91 -9.72
N THR A 300 29.75 2.14 -9.42
CA THR A 300 29.95 2.63 -8.07
C THR A 300 28.82 3.58 -7.69
N LEU A 301 28.02 3.20 -6.70
CA LEU A 301 27.05 4.09 -6.05
C LEU A 301 27.81 5.06 -5.13
N VAL A 302 27.73 6.35 -5.41
CA VAL A 302 28.25 7.40 -4.54
C VAL A 302 27.08 8.07 -3.82
N CYS A 303 27.09 8.09 -2.50
CA CYS A 303 26.00 8.69 -1.71
C CYS A 303 26.49 9.28 -0.39
N ALA A 304 25.60 10.00 0.29
CA ALA A 304 25.85 10.61 1.58
C ALA A 304 26.13 9.54 2.67
N PRO A 305 26.82 9.89 3.78
CA PRO A 305 27.21 8.93 4.82
C PRO A 305 26.06 8.14 5.44
N ASP A 306 24.92 8.79 5.68
CA ASP A 306 23.77 8.15 6.33
C ASP A 306 23.15 7.08 5.43
N GLU A 307 22.95 7.40 4.14
CA GLU A 307 22.45 6.45 3.14
C GLU A 307 23.47 5.33 2.89
N ALA A 308 24.76 5.64 2.89
CA ALA A 308 25.83 4.66 2.72
C ALA A 308 25.85 3.63 3.85
N ALA A 309 25.59 4.04 5.08
CA ALA A 309 25.53 3.12 6.23
C ALA A 309 24.44 2.04 6.04
N VAL A 310 23.30 2.42 5.47
CA VAL A 310 22.19 1.49 5.15
C VAL A 310 22.50 0.67 3.90
N ALA A 311 23.05 1.29 2.86
CA ALA A 311 23.30 0.63 1.57
C ALA A 311 24.47 -0.36 1.61
N ALA A 312 25.49 -0.13 2.43
CA ALA A 312 26.73 -0.91 2.45
C ALA A 312 26.53 -2.43 2.55
N PRO A 313 25.76 -2.98 3.49
CA PRO A 313 25.52 -4.43 3.57
C PRO A 313 24.73 -4.98 2.39
N LEU A 314 24.00 -4.13 1.65
CA LEU A 314 23.10 -4.51 0.58
C LEU A 314 23.77 -4.48 -0.79
N VAL A 315 24.70 -3.53 -1.02
CA VAL A 315 25.42 -3.38 -2.30
C VAL A 315 26.15 -4.66 -2.67
N ALA A 316 26.82 -5.30 -1.71
CA ALA A 316 27.54 -6.55 -1.96
C ALA A 316 26.64 -7.69 -2.47
N ARG A 317 25.36 -7.66 -2.14
CA ARG A 317 24.34 -8.64 -2.56
C ARG A 317 23.87 -8.42 -4.01
N LEU A 318 24.16 -7.26 -4.62
CA LEU A 318 23.87 -6.99 -6.04
C LEU A 318 24.89 -7.63 -6.99
N GLY A 319 25.99 -8.16 -6.46
CA GLY A 319 27.00 -8.85 -7.24
C GLY A 319 28.36 -8.11 -7.33
N PRO A 320 29.36 -8.73 -7.97
CA PRO A 320 30.75 -8.24 -7.91
C PRO A 320 31.00 -6.93 -8.67
N ARG A 321 30.08 -6.54 -9.55
CA ARG A 321 30.19 -5.27 -10.29
C ARG A 321 29.64 -4.07 -9.52
N ALA A 322 28.94 -4.30 -8.41
CA ALA A 322 28.39 -3.24 -7.57
C ALA A 322 29.43 -2.77 -6.55
N ALA A 323 29.61 -1.47 -6.43
CA ALA A 323 30.47 -0.85 -5.44
C ALA A 323 29.77 0.33 -4.76
N LEU A 324 30.30 0.73 -3.60
CA LEU A 324 29.82 1.88 -2.83
C LEU A 324 30.98 2.79 -2.48
N ARG A 325 30.79 4.10 -2.64
CA ARG A 325 31.69 5.13 -2.17
C ARG A 325 30.91 6.18 -1.38
N ILE A 326 31.47 6.55 -0.23
CA ILE A 326 30.91 7.59 0.65
C ILE A 326 31.46 8.95 0.20
N GLU A 327 30.57 9.92 0.06
CA GLU A 327 30.97 11.32 -0.17
C GLU A 327 30.47 12.21 0.99
N PRO A 328 31.38 12.58 1.93
CA PRO A 328 30.99 13.28 3.16
C PRO A 328 30.30 14.62 2.94
N GLY A 329 30.57 15.29 1.82
CA GLY A 329 29.96 16.59 1.48
C GLY A 329 28.64 16.49 0.71
N MET A 330 28.16 15.29 0.41
CA MET A 330 26.91 15.10 -0.31
C MET A 330 25.69 15.37 0.57
N ALA A 331 24.72 16.11 0.04
CA ALA A 331 23.48 16.37 0.74
C ALA A 331 22.67 15.08 0.96
N PRO A 332 21.90 14.94 2.06
CA PRO A 332 21.03 13.80 2.30
C PRO A 332 20.09 13.56 1.09
N GLY A 333 20.02 12.32 0.63
CA GLY A 333 19.26 11.92 -0.57
C GLY A 333 19.97 12.19 -1.89
N GLY A 334 21.11 12.85 -1.89
CA GLY A 334 21.97 12.94 -3.05
C GLY A 334 22.62 11.59 -3.34
N CYS A 335 22.57 11.16 -4.60
CA CYS A 335 23.30 10.00 -5.07
C CYS A 335 23.65 10.16 -6.55
N ARG A 336 24.73 9.49 -6.96
CA ARG A 336 25.09 9.32 -8.37
C ARG A 336 25.73 7.96 -8.57
N ILE A 337 25.70 7.50 -9.80
CA ILE A 337 26.36 6.25 -10.21
C ILE A 337 27.52 6.62 -11.12
N GLU A 338 28.70 6.10 -10.81
CA GLU A 338 29.91 6.28 -11.59
C GLU A 338 30.30 4.95 -12.22
N GLU A 339 30.85 5.05 -13.43
CA GLU A 339 31.42 3.93 -14.19
C GLU A 339 32.96 3.94 -14.00
N ASP A 340 33.51 2.84 -13.53
CA ASP A 340 34.95 2.66 -13.35
C ASP A 340 35.58 1.85 -14.51
#